data_796bd0dd190e69307fa76b37f7e883bd
#
_entry.id   796bd0dd190e69307fa76b37f7e883bd
#
_cell.length_a   1.000
_cell.length_b   1.000
_cell.length_c   1.000
_cell.angle_alpha   90.00
_cell.angle_beta   90.00
_cell.angle_gamma   90.00
#
_symmetry.space_group_name_H-M   'P 1'
#
loop_
_entity.id
_entity.type
_entity.pdbx_description
1 polymer ?
#
loop_
_entity_poly.entity_id
_entity_poly.type
_entity_poly.pdbx_seq_one_letter_code
_entity_poly.pdbx_strand_id
1 'polypeptide(L)'
;MFALVKRILDLAGSFDPAARRSLIWGMVCNVIKAFFMAGMLGAVFWALENRDHLDGTVALQCLGILIVSVIGQYIFQYLVDILMDAQGFHVFRDLRLRIGDRLKGAPMGYFSEQRLSAITTTLTTTVHQLEEFMTICLTGLSGGVAMAVIMSAFFLAVAWPIAAITFAGIAAGLCVLNVLRRRATSVTREVTAAQENMTDKVVEYARGMAVLRTFATPDEALAAAKASFEQKRAADYHQEAAAQGVLKFYALVFNVASCAVLFATCALYLNGTLPLSWALTLLVAAFMIYGELIHANDSAFLTKKIEGELDRVDQVCDIPKQDLTDKPLANEGHDIGMDAVEFGYDADRRIIDDVTLSIPQGTSCAIVGPSGSGKTTLVNLMARFWDVDAGTVSLGGADVRTGTAASLLADVSMVFQNVYLFNDTVENNIRFGVPDATHEQVIEAAKRARCHEFISAMPEGYETVLEEGGASLSGGERQRISIARAIMKDAPIVILDEATSSVDPENEHELIDAIGELTHGKTLVSIAHRLNTVMAADQILVVDHGRIVQRGTHAELMGQEGLYRDFITLRREAAGWKLGV
;
A
#
# COMPACT_ATOMS: atom_id res chain seq x y z
N MET A 1 23.40 -5.48 8.44
CA MET A 1 23.59 -4.07 8.79
C MET A 1 23.98 -3.21 7.59
N PHE A 2 25.19 -3.35 7.02
CA PHE A 2 25.60 -2.57 5.82
C PHE A 2 24.69 -2.76 4.61
N ALA A 3 24.14 -3.97 4.40
CA ALA A 3 23.20 -4.23 3.33
C ALA A 3 21.89 -3.43 3.48
N LEU A 4 21.37 -3.28 4.71
CA LEU A 4 20.18 -2.46 4.97
C LEU A 4 20.46 -0.98 4.72
N VAL A 5 21.56 -0.45 5.25
CA VAL A 5 21.97 0.95 5.01
C VAL A 5 22.09 1.21 3.50
N LYS A 6 22.73 0.29 2.76
CA LYS A 6 22.82 0.38 1.31
C LYS A 6 21.42 0.40 0.66
N ARG A 7 20.52 -0.52 1.05
CA ARG A 7 19.15 -0.61 0.50
C ARG A 7 18.36 0.69 0.75
N ILE A 8 18.48 1.27 1.95
CA ILE A 8 17.85 2.56 2.27
C ILE A 8 18.42 3.69 1.41
N LEU A 9 19.75 3.76 1.28
CA LEU A 9 20.40 4.77 0.45
C LEU A 9 20.07 4.60 -1.04
N ASP A 10 19.94 3.37 -1.53
CA ASP A 10 19.55 3.08 -2.91
C ASP A 10 18.07 3.42 -3.14
N LEU A 11 17.21 3.14 -2.16
CA LEU A 11 15.80 3.58 -2.19
C LEU A 11 15.71 5.10 -2.28
N ALA A 12 16.37 5.84 -1.39
CA ALA A 12 16.39 7.30 -1.41
C ALA A 12 16.97 7.85 -2.73
N GLY A 13 18.07 7.25 -3.22
CA GLY A 13 18.71 7.63 -4.48
C GLY A 13 17.87 7.34 -5.73
N SER A 14 16.95 6.39 -5.65
CA SER A 14 16.01 6.08 -6.74
C SER A 14 14.93 7.14 -6.95
N PHE A 15 14.70 8.00 -5.95
CA PHE A 15 13.77 9.13 -6.01
C PHE A 15 14.54 10.43 -6.33
N ASP A 16 15.54 10.74 -5.50
CA ASP A 16 16.34 11.95 -5.65
C ASP A 16 17.81 11.67 -5.23
N PRO A 17 18.77 11.83 -6.15
CA PRO A 17 20.19 11.75 -5.81
C PRO A 17 20.63 12.74 -4.72
N ALA A 18 19.91 13.87 -4.53
CA ALA A 18 20.17 14.82 -3.46
C ALA A 18 19.79 14.23 -2.09
N ALA A 19 18.66 13.51 -1.99
CA ALA A 19 18.24 12.84 -0.76
C ALA A 19 19.28 11.81 -0.30
N ARG A 20 19.80 10.98 -1.22
CA ARG A 20 20.90 10.04 -0.92
C ARG A 20 22.14 10.75 -0.36
N ARG A 21 22.53 11.87 -0.98
CA ARG A 21 23.71 12.65 -0.52
C ARG A 21 23.43 13.25 0.86
N SER A 22 22.25 13.77 1.09
CA SER A 22 21.83 14.33 2.38
C SER A 22 21.94 13.30 3.51
N LEU A 23 21.41 12.08 3.31
CA LEU A 23 21.51 10.99 4.28
C LEU A 23 22.97 10.61 4.57
N ILE A 24 23.84 10.56 3.54
CA ILE A 24 25.27 10.28 3.73
C ILE A 24 25.92 11.39 4.55
N TRP A 25 25.65 12.66 4.24
CA TRP A 25 26.18 13.79 5.02
C TRP A 25 25.65 13.80 6.45
N GLY A 26 24.39 13.43 6.66
CA GLY A 26 23.82 13.26 8.00
C GLY A 26 24.58 12.21 8.83
N MET A 27 24.91 11.05 8.22
CA MET A 27 25.75 10.04 8.88
C MET A 27 27.15 10.57 9.19
N VAL A 28 27.77 11.36 8.30
CA VAL A 28 29.07 12.01 8.55
C VAL A 28 28.96 13.00 9.72
N CYS A 29 27.90 13.82 9.74
CA CYS A 29 27.65 14.72 10.87
C CYS A 29 27.47 13.98 12.19
N ASN A 30 26.82 12.81 12.18
CA ASN A 30 26.66 11.96 13.36
C ASN A 30 28.01 11.40 13.87
N VAL A 31 28.93 11.05 12.95
CA VAL A 31 30.31 10.68 13.33
C VAL A 31 31.05 11.85 13.98
N ILE A 32 30.92 13.06 13.42
CA ILE A 32 31.54 14.27 14.00
C ILE A 32 30.93 14.59 15.37
N LYS A 33 29.61 14.44 15.53
CA LYS A 33 28.95 14.56 16.82
C LYS A 33 29.55 13.62 17.88
N ALA A 34 29.78 12.34 17.50
CA ALA A 34 30.40 11.37 18.39
C ALA A 34 31.82 11.79 18.82
N PHE A 35 32.58 12.45 17.94
CA PHE A 35 33.87 13.02 18.28
C PHE A 35 33.78 14.12 19.35
N PHE A 36 32.82 15.05 19.23
CA PHE A 36 32.57 16.06 20.26
C PHE A 36 32.08 15.46 21.58
N MET A 37 31.31 14.39 21.53
CA MET A 37 30.90 13.65 22.73
C MET A 37 32.12 13.02 23.43
N ALA A 38 33.05 12.42 22.69
CA ALA A 38 34.31 11.94 23.22
C ALA A 38 35.20 13.07 23.77
N GLY A 39 35.07 14.28 23.23
CA GLY A 39 35.82 15.47 23.70
C GLY A 39 35.54 15.86 25.16
N MET A 40 34.41 15.46 25.75
CA MET A 40 34.15 15.64 27.19
C MET A 40 35.17 14.91 28.06
N LEU A 41 35.68 13.75 27.61
CA LEU A 41 36.77 13.05 28.29
C LEU A 41 38.06 13.86 28.29
N GLY A 42 38.26 14.72 27.29
CA GLY A 42 39.39 15.64 27.21
C GLY A 42 39.41 16.64 28.35
N ALA A 43 38.25 17.14 28.79
CA ALA A 43 38.16 18.02 29.95
C ALA A 43 38.51 17.29 31.26
N VAL A 44 38.05 16.04 31.43
CA VAL A 44 38.40 15.19 32.56
C VAL A 44 39.92 14.93 32.61
N PHE A 45 40.49 14.53 31.45
CA PHE A 45 41.92 14.31 31.34
C PHE A 45 42.73 15.56 31.67
N TRP A 46 42.34 16.72 31.12
CA TRP A 46 43.05 17.99 31.38
C TRP A 46 43.01 18.40 32.84
N ALA A 47 41.90 18.25 33.51
CA ALA A 47 41.78 18.51 34.95
C ALA A 47 42.67 17.58 35.77
N LEU A 48 42.73 16.28 35.42
CA LEU A 48 43.52 15.29 36.14
C LEU A 48 45.03 15.45 35.89
N GLU A 49 45.44 15.86 34.69
CA GLU A 49 46.83 16.11 34.36
C GLU A 49 47.40 17.32 35.13
N ASN A 50 46.59 18.37 35.33
CA ASN A 50 46.94 19.58 36.04
C ASN A 50 46.52 19.58 37.53
N ARG A 51 46.28 18.39 38.10
CA ARG A 51 45.75 18.26 39.48
C ARG A 51 46.60 18.94 40.56
N ASP A 52 47.94 19.01 40.34
CA ASP A 52 48.92 19.61 41.29
C ASP A 52 48.92 21.15 41.22
N HIS A 53 48.28 21.74 40.18
CA HIS A 53 48.17 23.17 39.90
C HIS A 53 46.73 23.57 39.54
N LEU A 54 45.73 23.03 40.28
CA LEU A 54 44.34 23.38 40.04
C LEU A 54 44.08 24.82 40.43
N ASP A 55 44.19 25.73 39.48
CA ASP A 55 43.90 27.14 39.62
C ASP A 55 42.69 27.56 38.75
N GLY A 56 42.31 28.84 38.84
CA GLY A 56 41.19 29.37 38.06
C GLY A 56 41.40 29.26 36.56
N THR A 57 42.66 29.21 36.08
CA THR A 57 42.98 29.08 34.65
C THR A 57 42.70 27.68 34.12
N VAL A 58 43.07 26.65 34.89
CA VAL A 58 42.78 25.25 34.56
C VAL A 58 41.27 25.01 34.56
N ALA A 59 40.56 25.57 35.58
CA ALA A 59 39.10 25.49 35.61
C ALA A 59 38.46 26.15 34.39
N LEU A 60 38.96 27.32 33.97
CA LEU A 60 38.45 28.02 32.77
C LEU A 60 38.74 27.25 31.46
N GLN A 61 39.91 26.59 31.36
CA GLN A 61 40.27 25.74 30.23
C GLN A 61 39.36 24.51 30.13
N CYS A 62 39.11 23.83 31.26
CA CYS A 62 38.14 22.71 31.32
C CYS A 62 36.74 23.16 30.90
N LEU A 63 36.30 24.30 31.43
CA LEU A 63 35.01 24.89 31.06
C LEU A 63 34.96 25.18 29.53
N GLY A 64 36.05 25.73 28.98
CA GLY A 64 36.18 25.97 27.54
C GLY A 64 36.03 24.70 26.70
N ILE A 65 36.73 23.62 27.08
CA ILE A 65 36.63 22.31 26.41
C ILE A 65 35.19 21.78 26.49
N LEU A 66 34.54 21.85 27.66
CA LEU A 66 33.16 21.40 27.83
C LEU A 66 32.18 22.22 26.99
N ILE A 67 32.32 23.55 26.98
CA ILE A 67 31.46 24.42 26.17
C ILE A 67 31.60 24.09 24.69
N VAL A 68 32.83 23.94 24.18
CA VAL A 68 33.08 23.57 22.77
C VAL A 68 32.49 22.19 22.47
N SER A 69 32.66 21.22 23.38
CA SER A 69 32.10 19.87 23.19
C SER A 69 30.57 19.89 23.15
N VAL A 70 29.93 20.60 24.09
CA VAL A 70 28.46 20.70 24.12
C VAL A 70 27.91 21.45 22.94
N ILE A 71 28.48 22.62 22.59
CA ILE A 71 28.05 23.40 21.42
C ILE A 71 28.23 22.57 20.14
N GLY A 72 29.38 21.89 19.98
CA GLY A 72 29.63 21.02 18.84
C GLY A 72 28.61 19.90 18.73
N GLN A 73 28.27 19.22 19.84
CA GLN A 73 27.24 18.18 19.86
C GLN A 73 25.89 18.73 19.39
N TYR A 74 25.45 19.88 19.90
CA TYR A 74 24.17 20.48 19.52
C TYR A 74 24.10 20.91 18.06
N ILE A 75 25.19 21.52 17.54
CA ILE A 75 25.26 21.94 16.13
C ILE A 75 25.16 20.71 15.22
N PHE A 76 25.96 19.67 15.49
CA PHE A 76 25.96 18.49 14.64
C PHE A 76 24.70 17.64 14.82
N GLN A 77 24.08 17.61 16.01
CA GLN A 77 22.78 17.01 16.19
C GLN A 77 21.71 17.72 15.33
N TYR A 78 21.66 19.03 15.36
CA TYR A 78 20.75 19.81 14.52
C TYR A 78 20.94 19.56 13.02
N LEU A 79 22.20 19.41 12.58
CA LEU A 79 22.50 19.05 11.20
C LEU A 79 22.04 17.62 10.87
N VAL A 80 22.18 16.68 11.79
CA VAL A 80 21.67 15.30 11.64
C VAL A 80 20.17 15.31 11.46
N ASP A 81 19.44 16.04 12.34
CA ASP A 81 17.98 16.13 12.28
C ASP A 81 17.51 16.70 10.94
N ILE A 82 18.13 17.77 10.45
CA ILE A 82 17.78 18.35 9.15
C ILE A 82 18.15 17.41 7.97
N LEU A 83 19.35 16.82 8.00
CA LEU A 83 19.87 16.04 6.87
C LEU A 83 19.30 14.63 6.80
N MET A 84 18.79 14.07 7.91
CA MET A 84 18.28 12.71 7.97
C MET A 84 16.77 12.69 8.19
N ASP A 85 16.23 13.34 9.23
CA ASP A 85 14.81 13.27 9.56
C ASP A 85 13.96 14.00 8.51
N ALA A 86 14.30 15.25 8.18
CA ALA A 86 13.54 16.00 7.19
C ALA A 86 13.57 15.34 5.80
N GLN A 87 14.71 14.74 5.41
CA GLN A 87 14.82 14.02 4.13
C GLN A 87 14.06 12.68 4.15
N GLY A 88 13.96 12.03 5.31
CA GLY A 88 13.12 10.84 5.46
C GLY A 88 11.69 11.09 5.03
N PHE A 89 11.05 12.17 5.51
CA PHE A 89 9.69 12.57 5.12
C PHE A 89 9.53 12.77 3.61
N HIS A 90 10.52 13.38 2.94
CA HIS A 90 10.47 13.57 1.49
C HIS A 90 10.56 12.23 0.73
N VAL A 91 11.47 11.34 1.12
CA VAL A 91 11.64 10.02 0.49
C VAL A 91 10.34 9.19 0.59
N PHE A 92 9.69 9.19 1.74
CA PHE A 92 8.46 8.40 1.94
C PHE A 92 7.22 9.04 1.29
N ARG A 93 7.14 10.37 1.21
CA ARG A 93 6.15 11.04 0.37
C ARG A 93 6.29 10.58 -1.09
N ASP A 94 7.50 10.61 -1.62
CA ASP A 94 7.77 10.26 -3.02
C ASP A 94 7.54 8.76 -3.28
N LEU A 95 7.78 7.91 -2.28
CA LEU A 95 7.43 6.50 -2.33
C LEU A 95 5.90 6.31 -2.46
N ARG A 96 5.10 7.01 -1.61
CA ARG A 96 3.63 6.96 -1.70
C ARG A 96 3.13 7.41 -3.06
N LEU A 97 3.68 8.51 -3.59
CA LEU A 97 3.32 9.00 -4.93
C LEU A 97 3.68 7.99 -6.03
N ARG A 98 4.87 7.39 -5.98
CA ARG A 98 5.29 6.37 -6.95
C ARG A 98 4.38 5.13 -6.93
N ILE A 99 3.98 4.66 -5.74
CA ILE A 99 3.02 3.56 -5.62
C ILE A 99 1.69 3.98 -6.25
N GLY A 100 1.17 5.17 -5.93
CA GLY A 100 -0.06 5.71 -6.52
C GLY A 100 -0.01 5.80 -8.05
N ASP A 101 1.10 6.29 -8.60
CA ASP A 101 1.28 6.38 -10.06
C ASP A 101 1.36 4.99 -10.74
N ARG A 102 1.98 4.02 -10.08
CA ARG A 102 2.01 2.64 -10.60
C ARG A 102 0.63 1.98 -10.55
N LEU A 103 -0.15 2.24 -9.50
CA LEU A 103 -1.52 1.74 -9.37
C LEU A 103 -2.43 2.21 -10.52
N LYS A 104 -2.23 3.43 -11.03
CA LYS A 104 -2.99 3.94 -12.20
C LYS A 104 -2.79 3.09 -13.45
N GLY A 105 -1.63 2.47 -13.62
CA GLY A 105 -1.30 1.63 -14.78
C GLY A 105 -1.49 0.13 -14.54
N ALA A 106 -2.03 -0.27 -13.39
CA ALA A 106 -2.27 -1.67 -13.06
C ALA A 106 -3.54 -2.20 -13.74
N PRO A 107 -3.57 -3.45 -14.20
CA PRO A 107 -4.79 -4.08 -14.67
C PRO A 107 -5.80 -4.20 -13.51
N MET A 108 -7.11 -4.14 -13.81
CA MET A 108 -8.15 -4.22 -12.77
C MET A 108 -8.07 -5.52 -11.95
N GLY A 109 -7.62 -6.62 -12.53
CA GLY A 109 -7.38 -7.87 -11.82
C GLY A 109 -6.33 -7.80 -10.70
N TYR A 110 -5.52 -6.76 -10.70
CA TYR A 110 -4.58 -6.51 -9.61
C TYR A 110 -5.29 -6.12 -8.30
N PHE A 111 -6.49 -5.51 -8.38
CA PHE A 111 -7.23 -4.97 -7.24
C PHE A 111 -8.15 -6.00 -6.57
N SER A 112 -7.63 -7.20 -6.25
CA SER A 112 -8.37 -8.14 -5.39
C SER A 112 -8.51 -7.59 -3.96
N GLU A 113 -9.51 -8.04 -3.20
CA GLU A 113 -9.72 -7.59 -1.80
C GLU A 113 -8.47 -7.78 -0.93
N GLN A 114 -7.76 -8.90 -1.09
CA GLN A 114 -6.52 -9.16 -0.36
C GLN A 114 -5.41 -8.17 -0.74
N ARG A 115 -5.24 -7.87 -2.03
CA ARG A 115 -4.24 -6.91 -2.51
C ARG A 115 -4.59 -5.49 -2.11
N LEU A 116 -5.87 -5.12 -2.15
CA LEU A 116 -6.33 -3.81 -1.71
C LEU A 116 -6.03 -3.59 -0.23
N SER A 117 -6.27 -4.58 0.62
CA SER A 117 -5.90 -4.55 2.04
C SER A 117 -4.39 -4.41 2.22
N ALA A 118 -3.58 -5.17 1.47
CA ALA A 118 -2.11 -5.08 1.52
C ALA A 118 -1.60 -3.70 1.05
N ILE A 119 -2.15 -3.14 -0.03
CA ILE A 119 -1.82 -1.80 -0.54
C ILE A 119 -2.15 -0.74 0.51
N THR A 120 -3.36 -0.79 1.07
CA THR A 120 -3.81 0.16 2.10
C THR A 120 -2.91 0.09 3.33
N THR A 121 -2.64 -1.10 3.85
CA THR A 121 -1.74 -1.30 4.99
C THR A 121 -0.34 -0.79 4.68
N THR A 122 0.18 -1.04 3.48
CA THR A 122 1.50 -0.58 3.08
C THR A 122 1.57 0.94 3.01
N LEU A 123 0.62 1.61 2.36
CA LEU A 123 0.61 3.07 2.20
C LEU A 123 0.40 3.83 3.52
N THR A 124 -0.39 3.27 4.43
CA THR A 124 -0.73 3.92 5.72
C THR A 124 0.21 3.52 6.84
N THR A 125 0.31 2.23 7.13
CA THR A 125 0.99 1.70 8.31
C THR A 125 2.47 1.39 8.06
N THR A 126 2.77 0.60 7.00
CA THR A 126 4.15 0.15 6.72
C THR A 126 5.07 1.32 6.38
N VAL A 127 4.63 2.21 5.49
CA VAL A 127 5.42 3.38 5.11
C VAL A 127 5.58 4.34 6.30
N HIS A 128 4.55 4.51 7.15
CA HIS A 128 4.67 5.32 8.37
C HIS A 128 5.68 4.73 9.36
N GLN A 129 5.67 3.41 9.58
CA GLN A 129 6.66 2.75 10.43
C GLN A 129 8.08 2.88 9.87
N LEU A 130 8.25 2.78 8.56
CA LEU A 130 9.55 3.02 7.92
C LEU A 130 10.02 4.45 8.13
N GLU A 131 9.12 5.43 8.00
CA GLU A 131 9.37 6.85 8.21
C GLU A 131 9.87 7.13 9.64
N GLU A 132 9.21 6.54 10.64
CA GLU A 132 9.54 6.72 12.06
C GLU A 132 10.87 6.02 12.43
N PHE A 133 11.04 4.76 12.03
CA PHE A 133 12.15 3.94 12.52
C PHE A 133 13.41 4.00 11.68
N MET A 134 13.34 4.41 10.41
CA MET A 134 14.50 4.46 9.51
C MET A 134 15.60 5.36 10.06
N THR A 135 15.25 6.57 10.47
CA THR A 135 16.21 7.54 10.99
C THR A 135 16.82 7.09 12.31
N ILE A 136 15.99 6.57 13.24
CA ILE A 136 16.47 6.00 14.49
C ILE A 136 17.49 4.88 14.23
N CYS A 137 17.20 4.02 13.26
CA CYS A 137 18.10 2.95 12.88
C CYS A 137 19.42 3.48 12.29
N LEU A 138 19.36 4.42 11.35
CA LEU A 138 20.56 4.98 10.70
C LEU A 138 21.43 5.77 11.68
N THR A 139 20.83 6.59 12.55
CA THR A 139 21.56 7.39 13.57
C THR A 139 22.15 6.50 14.63
N GLY A 140 21.41 5.53 15.16
CA GLY A 140 21.90 4.58 16.15
C GLY A 140 23.06 3.72 15.62
N LEU A 141 22.93 3.21 14.39
CA LEU A 141 23.98 2.40 13.76
C LEU A 141 25.25 3.22 13.45
N SER A 142 25.10 4.41 12.86
CA SER A 142 26.26 5.25 12.51
C SER A 142 26.93 5.83 13.76
N GLY A 143 26.17 6.26 14.77
CA GLY A 143 26.68 6.80 16.03
C GLY A 143 27.39 5.73 16.88
N GLY A 144 26.78 4.57 17.05
CA GLY A 144 27.38 3.47 17.81
C GLY A 144 28.69 2.95 17.18
N VAL A 145 28.72 2.78 15.85
CA VAL A 145 29.94 2.39 15.14
C VAL A 145 31.02 3.50 15.25
N ALA A 146 30.62 4.76 15.07
CA ALA A 146 31.54 5.88 15.17
C ALA A 146 32.18 5.95 16.56
N MET A 147 31.38 5.87 17.62
CA MET A 147 31.86 5.92 18.99
C MET A 147 32.79 4.75 19.31
N ALA A 148 32.46 3.53 18.87
CA ALA A 148 33.31 2.36 19.02
C ALA A 148 34.68 2.55 18.34
N VAL A 149 34.69 3.11 17.12
CA VAL A 149 35.95 3.37 16.37
C VAL A 149 36.78 4.46 17.05
N ILE A 150 36.15 5.60 17.44
CA ILE A 150 36.83 6.73 18.09
C ILE A 150 37.47 6.28 19.42
N MET A 151 36.69 5.58 20.26
CA MET A 151 37.17 5.10 21.55
C MET A 151 38.25 4.02 21.41
N SER A 152 38.11 3.12 20.44
CA SER A 152 39.14 2.10 20.17
C SER A 152 40.45 2.73 19.72
N ALA A 153 40.39 3.75 18.86
CA ALA A 153 41.56 4.52 18.43
C ALA A 153 42.21 5.25 19.61
N PHE A 154 41.42 5.87 20.49
CA PHE A 154 41.88 6.50 21.69
C PHE A 154 42.59 5.50 22.62
N PHE A 155 42.02 4.34 22.89
CA PHE A 155 42.64 3.30 23.72
C PHE A 155 43.91 2.74 23.12
N LEU A 156 43.95 2.60 21.78
CA LEU A 156 45.18 2.14 21.09
C LEU A 156 46.33 3.13 21.22
N ALA A 157 46.05 4.44 21.22
CA ALA A 157 47.03 5.50 21.39
C ALA A 157 47.59 5.57 22.82
N VAL A 158 46.79 5.20 23.83
CA VAL A 158 47.17 5.30 25.26
C VAL A 158 47.81 3.99 25.76
N ALA A 159 47.14 2.86 25.53
CA ALA A 159 47.58 1.55 26.06
C ALA A 159 47.04 0.41 25.16
N TRP A 160 47.91 -0.19 24.35
CA TRP A 160 47.56 -1.28 23.45
C TRP A 160 46.89 -2.50 24.13
N PRO A 161 47.20 -2.90 25.43
CA PRO A 161 46.55 -4.01 26.06
C PRO A 161 45.05 -3.72 26.29
N ILE A 162 44.69 -2.47 26.65
CA ILE A 162 43.31 -2.03 26.87
C ILE A 162 42.55 -2.04 25.51
N ALA A 163 43.20 -1.55 24.46
CA ALA A 163 42.63 -1.63 23.09
C ALA A 163 42.35 -3.07 22.67
N ALA A 164 43.25 -4.01 22.95
CA ALA A 164 43.07 -5.43 22.63
C ALA A 164 41.84 -6.03 23.38
N ILE A 165 41.66 -5.72 24.67
CA ILE A 165 40.48 -6.13 25.43
C ILE A 165 39.21 -5.53 24.82
N THR A 166 39.24 -4.25 24.45
CA THR A 166 38.11 -3.54 23.84
C THR A 166 37.72 -4.17 22.51
N PHE A 167 38.68 -4.45 21.63
CA PHE A 167 38.41 -5.13 20.35
C PHE A 167 37.85 -6.55 20.56
N ALA A 168 38.39 -7.30 21.53
CA ALA A 168 37.85 -8.62 21.87
C ALA A 168 36.40 -8.53 22.36
N GLY A 169 36.08 -7.54 23.20
CA GLY A 169 34.72 -7.26 23.67
C GLY A 169 33.74 -6.92 22.53
N ILE A 170 34.16 -6.05 21.60
CA ILE A 170 33.37 -5.68 20.42
C ILE A 170 33.16 -6.91 19.52
N ALA A 171 34.21 -7.71 19.25
CA ALA A 171 34.11 -8.92 18.44
C ALA A 171 33.15 -9.94 19.06
N ALA A 172 33.26 -10.16 20.38
CA ALA A 172 32.32 -11.04 21.10
C ALA A 172 30.88 -10.54 21.03
N GLY A 173 30.66 -9.24 21.20
CA GLY A 173 29.34 -8.61 21.05
C GLY A 173 28.77 -8.79 19.66
N LEU A 174 29.57 -8.59 18.59
CA LEU A 174 29.15 -8.82 17.20
C LEU A 174 28.79 -10.30 16.95
N CYS A 175 29.49 -11.25 17.55
CA CYS A 175 29.15 -12.66 17.47
C CYS A 175 27.79 -12.94 18.10
N VAL A 176 27.51 -12.40 19.28
CA VAL A 176 26.22 -12.54 19.96
C VAL A 176 25.09 -11.89 19.15
N LEU A 177 25.33 -10.71 18.58
CA LEU A 177 24.39 -10.03 17.73
C LEU A 177 24.02 -10.86 16.48
N ASN A 178 24.98 -11.55 15.88
CA ASN A 178 24.74 -12.42 14.73
C ASN A 178 23.88 -13.64 15.11
N VAL A 179 24.03 -14.20 16.30
CA VAL A 179 23.15 -15.25 16.84
C VAL A 179 21.74 -14.72 17.05
N LEU A 180 21.60 -13.53 17.61
CA LEU A 180 20.31 -12.86 17.78
C LEU A 180 19.57 -12.71 16.44
N ARG A 181 20.26 -12.19 15.43
CA ARG A 181 19.69 -12.01 14.08
C ARG A 181 19.13 -13.31 13.48
N ARG A 182 19.84 -14.41 13.66
CA ARG A 182 19.39 -15.72 13.15
C ARG A 182 18.13 -16.21 13.87
N ARG A 183 18.03 -16.02 15.19
CA ARG A 183 16.85 -16.41 15.98
C ARG A 183 15.66 -15.49 15.77
N ALA A 184 15.87 -14.20 15.61
CA ALA A 184 14.81 -13.22 15.42
C ALA A 184 13.94 -13.52 14.18
N THR A 185 14.53 -14.05 13.10
CA THR A 185 13.82 -14.25 11.82
C THR A 185 12.63 -15.22 11.91
N SER A 186 12.76 -16.32 12.69
CA SER A 186 11.67 -17.30 12.84
C SER A 186 10.54 -16.77 13.70
N VAL A 187 10.89 -16.09 14.78
CA VAL A 187 9.91 -15.55 15.76
C VAL A 187 9.15 -14.37 15.19
N THR A 188 9.80 -13.53 14.39
CA THR A 188 9.12 -12.41 13.70
C THR A 188 8.03 -12.90 12.75
N ARG A 189 8.25 -14.02 12.03
CA ARG A 189 7.22 -14.61 11.16
C ARG A 189 5.99 -15.08 11.93
N GLU A 190 6.20 -15.72 13.08
CA GLU A 190 5.12 -16.18 13.96
C GLU A 190 4.25 -15.00 14.44
N VAL A 191 4.89 -13.92 14.88
CA VAL A 191 4.19 -12.70 15.33
C VAL A 191 3.43 -12.03 14.19
N THR A 192 4.03 -11.96 13.00
CA THR A 192 3.37 -11.38 11.82
C THR A 192 2.14 -12.19 11.42
N ALA A 193 2.26 -13.52 11.36
CA ALA A 193 1.13 -14.41 11.05
C ALA A 193 0.02 -14.33 12.11
N ALA A 194 0.38 -14.23 13.39
CA ALA A 194 -0.59 -14.05 14.47
C ALA A 194 -1.30 -12.67 14.38
N GLN A 195 -0.58 -11.62 13.99
CA GLN A 195 -1.13 -10.29 13.76
C GLN A 195 -2.12 -10.28 12.59
N GLU A 196 -1.76 -10.89 11.47
CA GLU A 196 -2.62 -11.03 10.29
C GLU A 196 -3.90 -11.78 10.64
N ASN A 197 -3.78 -12.96 11.28
CA ASN A 197 -4.94 -13.74 11.74
C ASN A 197 -5.84 -12.95 12.71
N MET A 198 -5.24 -12.20 13.64
CA MET A 198 -5.99 -11.33 14.55
C MET A 198 -6.77 -10.27 13.79
N THR A 199 -6.14 -9.58 12.83
CA THR A 199 -6.77 -8.54 12.03
C THR A 199 -7.93 -9.11 11.22
N ASP A 200 -7.74 -10.25 10.56
CA ASP A 200 -8.77 -10.93 9.77
C ASP A 200 -9.99 -11.29 10.64
N LYS A 201 -9.75 -11.86 11.84
CA LYS A 201 -10.82 -12.23 12.76
C LYS A 201 -11.57 -11.03 13.34
N VAL A 202 -10.90 -9.91 13.57
CA VAL A 202 -11.55 -8.67 14.01
C VAL A 202 -12.41 -8.06 12.89
N VAL A 203 -11.90 -8.04 11.66
CA VAL A 203 -12.67 -7.55 10.50
C VAL A 203 -13.86 -8.45 10.23
N GLU A 204 -13.70 -9.78 10.25
CA GLU A 204 -14.78 -10.75 10.10
C GLU A 204 -15.85 -10.55 11.18
N TYR A 205 -15.46 -10.41 12.45
CA TYR A 205 -16.34 -10.13 13.57
C TYR A 205 -17.12 -8.82 13.37
N ALA A 206 -16.45 -7.75 12.98
CA ALA A 206 -17.08 -6.46 12.76
C ALA A 206 -18.07 -6.47 11.60
N ARG A 207 -17.68 -7.05 10.45
CA ARG A 207 -18.55 -7.19 9.26
C ARG A 207 -19.74 -8.13 9.51
N GLY A 208 -19.52 -9.20 10.26
CA GLY A 208 -20.55 -10.19 10.61
C GLY A 208 -21.46 -9.80 11.78
N MET A 209 -21.29 -8.61 12.37
CA MET A 209 -21.95 -8.23 13.62
C MET A 209 -23.49 -8.35 13.56
N ALA A 210 -24.10 -7.97 12.44
CA ALA A 210 -25.55 -8.07 12.26
C ALA A 210 -26.03 -9.54 12.32
N VAL A 211 -25.28 -10.44 11.68
CA VAL A 211 -25.57 -11.88 11.68
C VAL A 211 -25.34 -12.47 13.07
N LEU A 212 -24.20 -12.11 13.69
CA LEU A 212 -23.87 -12.59 15.03
C LEU A 212 -24.90 -12.18 16.06
N ARG A 213 -25.40 -10.93 16.02
CA ARG A 213 -26.46 -10.46 16.93
C ARG A 213 -27.81 -11.17 16.72
N THR A 214 -28.05 -11.67 15.50
CA THR A 214 -29.32 -12.33 15.18
C THR A 214 -29.32 -13.82 15.52
N PHE A 215 -28.16 -14.49 15.33
CA PHE A 215 -28.11 -15.95 15.33
C PHE A 215 -27.15 -16.58 16.36
N ALA A 216 -26.25 -15.81 16.96
CA ALA A 216 -25.24 -16.33 17.88
C ALA A 216 -25.44 -15.81 19.32
N THR A 217 -24.99 -16.59 20.30
CA THR A 217 -24.84 -16.07 21.67
C THR A 217 -23.67 -15.11 21.75
N PRO A 218 -23.67 -14.11 22.66
CA PRO A 218 -22.58 -13.16 22.78
C PRO A 218 -21.21 -13.81 22.99
N ASP A 219 -21.15 -14.91 23.71
CA ASP A 219 -19.89 -15.63 23.98
C ASP A 219 -19.37 -16.40 22.76
N GLU A 220 -20.24 -17.03 21.99
CA GLU A 220 -19.88 -17.71 20.74
C GLU A 220 -19.42 -16.72 19.67
N ALA A 221 -20.11 -15.58 19.58
CA ALA A 221 -19.75 -14.51 18.63
C ALA A 221 -18.32 -13.98 18.85
N LEU A 222 -17.87 -13.89 20.10
CA LEU A 222 -16.56 -13.36 20.45
C LEU A 222 -15.45 -14.43 20.49
N ALA A 223 -15.79 -15.72 20.51
CA ALA A 223 -14.86 -16.82 20.77
C ALA A 223 -13.68 -16.84 19.79
N ALA A 224 -13.94 -16.71 18.48
CA ALA A 224 -12.91 -16.72 17.45
C ALA A 224 -11.96 -15.51 17.55
N ALA A 225 -12.49 -14.31 17.78
CA ALA A 225 -11.71 -13.11 17.99
C ALA A 225 -10.87 -13.21 19.26
N LYS A 226 -11.44 -13.72 20.37
CA LYS A 226 -10.75 -13.92 21.63
C LYS A 226 -9.60 -14.94 21.50
N ALA A 227 -9.81 -16.03 20.76
CA ALA A 227 -8.76 -17.01 20.49
C ALA A 227 -7.59 -16.37 19.69
N SER A 228 -7.88 -15.53 18.71
CA SER A 228 -6.85 -14.84 17.93
C SER A 228 -6.06 -13.82 18.78
N PHE A 229 -6.70 -13.13 19.74
CA PHE A 229 -6.02 -12.24 20.69
C PHE A 229 -5.06 -13.01 21.60
N GLU A 230 -5.49 -14.19 22.10
CA GLU A 230 -4.64 -15.03 22.92
C GLU A 230 -3.46 -15.60 22.11
N GLN A 231 -3.68 -15.99 20.88
CA GLN A 231 -2.61 -16.43 19.97
C GLN A 231 -1.59 -15.31 19.74
N LYS A 232 -2.07 -14.08 19.46
CA LYS A 232 -1.19 -12.91 19.28
C LYS A 232 -0.42 -12.59 20.56
N ARG A 233 -1.07 -12.60 21.72
CA ARG A 233 -0.43 -12.40 23.01
C ARG A 233 0.67 -13.46 23.26
N ALA A 234 0.39 -14.73 22.95
CA ALA A 234 1.36 -15.80 23.13
C ALA A 234 2.58 -15.62 22.20
N ALA A 235 2.35 -15.25 20.94
CA ALA A 235 3.41 -14.98 19.98
C ALA A 235 4.27 -13.79 20.39
N ASP A 236 3.66 -12.67 20.86
CA ASP A 236 4.40 -11.51 21.36
C ASP A 236 5.23 -11.86 22.59
N TYR A 237 4.65 -12.60 23.55
CA TYR A 237 5.38 -13.05 24.73
C TYR A 237 6.55 -13.97 24.36
N HIS A 238 6.35 -14.89 23.41
CA HIS A 238 7.40 -15.78 22.92
C HIS A 238 8.53 -14.98 22.23
N GLN A 239 8.19 -13.98 21.44
CA GLN A 239 9.15 -13.07 20.81
C GLN A 239 9.97 -12.32 21.85
N GLU A 240 9.31 -11.70 22.82
CA GLU A 240 9.96 -10.93 23.89
C GLU A 240 10.86 -11.81 24.74
N ALA A 241 10.38 -12.97 25.18
CA ALA A 241 11.17 -13.92 25.97
C ALA A 241 12.40 -14.44 25.19
N ALA A 242 12.26 -14.73 23.90
CA ALA A 242 13.38 -15.16 23.06
C ALA A 242 14.41 -14.04 22.84
N ALA A 243 13.95 -12.78 22.69
CA ALA A 243 14.82 -11.63 22.54
C ALA A 243 15.55 -11.29 23.85
N GLN A 244 14.85 -11.18 24.97
CA GLN A 244 15.38 -10.76 26.26
C GLN A 244 16.57 -11.61 26.74
N GLY A 245 16.54 -12.92 26.54
CA GLY A 245 17.66 -13.80 26.91
C GLY A 245 18.96 -13.44 26.20
N VAL A 246 18.90 -13.20 24.89
CA VAL A 246 20.07 -12.85 24.09
C VAL A 246 20.50 -11.41 24.33
N LEU A 247 19.56 -10.48 24.52
CA LEU A 247 19.82 -9.08 24.84
C LEU A 247 20.56 -8.93 26.18
N LYS A 248 20.11 -9.64 27.20
CA LYS A 248 20.79 -9.67 28.51
C LYS A 248 22.18 -10.29 28.41
N PHE A 249 22.35 -11.34 27.61
CA PHE A 249 23.66 -11.94 27.38
C PHE A 249 24.60 -10.99 26.60
N TYR A 250 24.08 -10.25 25.63
CA TYR A 250 24.81 -9.21 24.92
C TYR A 250 25.30 -8.10 25.86
N ALA A 251 24.41 -7.57 26.70
CA ALA A 251 24.78 -6.59 27.73
C ALA A 251 25.80 -7.15 28.74
N LEU A 252 25.65 -8.42 29.14
CA LEU A 252 26.60 -9.10 30.03
C LEU A 252 28.02 -9.15 29.41
N VAL A 253 28.13 -9.48 28.11
CA VAL A 253 29.44 -9.52 27.41
C VAL A 253 30.13 -8.17 27.50
N PHE A 254 29.41 -7.06 27.26
CA PHE A 254 30.00 -5.73 27.34
C PHE A 254 30.30 -5.29 28.76
N ASN A 255 29.44 -5.63 29.74
CA ASN A 255 29.74 -5.36 31.13
C ASN A 255 30.98 -6.12 31.62
N VAL A 256 31.14 -7.39 31.19
CA VAL A 256 32.38 -8.16 31.48
C VAL A 256 33.59 -7.52 30.80
N ALA A 257 33.46 -7.07 29.56
CA ALA A 257 34.52 -6.37 28.85
C ALA A 257 34.89 -5.03 29.56
N SER A 258 33.89 -4.26 30.03
CA SER A 258 34.12 -3.06 30.84
C SER A 258 34.90 -3.40 32.13
N CYS A 259 34.49 -4.43 32.87
CA CYS A 259 35.20 -4.88 34.04
C CYS A 259 36.66 -5.30 33.75
N ALA A 260 36.88 -5.98 32.60
CA ALA A 260 38.22 -6.35 32.16
C ALA A 260 39.08 -5.13 31.81
N VAL A 261 38.51 -4.12 31.15
CA VAL A 261 39.19 -2.83 30.88
C VAL A 261 39.51 -2.12 32.18
N LEU A 262 38.58 -2.05 33.15
CA LEU A 262 38.80 -1.47 34.47
C LEU A 262 39.94 -2.18 35.21
N PHE A 263 39.91 -3.50 35.29
CA PHE A 263 40.95 -4.31 35.94
C PHE A 263 42.32 -4.12 35.26
N ALA A 264 42.39 -4.17 33.95
CA ALA A 264 43.63 -3.95 33.20
C ALA A 264 44.19 -2.53 33.41
N THR A 265 43.34 -1.51 33.46
CA THR A 265 43.71 -0.13 33.73
C THR A 265 44.33 0.01 35.10
N CYS A 266 43.70 -0.58 36.16
CA CYS A 266 44.23 -0.60 37.50
C CYS A 266 45.57 -1.35 37.58
N ALA A 267 45.69 -2.51 36.92
CA ALA A 267 46.93 -3.29 36.91
C ALA A 267 48.07 -2.53 36.23
N LEU A 268 47.82 -1.86 35.13
CA LEU A 268 48.84 -1.04 34.41
C LEU A 268 49.27 0.18 35.26
N TYR A 269 48.34 0.78 36.00
CA TYR A 269 48.64 1.85 36.94
C TYR A 269 49.52 1.36 38.09
N LEU A 270 49.17 0.25 38.76
CA LEU A 270 49.90 -0.34 39.86
C LEU A 270 51.31 -0.79 39.44
N ASN A 271 51.48 -1.22 38.20
CA ASN A 271 52.78 -1.57 37.64
C ASN A 271 53.62 -0.34 37.20
N GLY A 272 53.10 0.88 37.45
CA GLY A 272 53.81 2.12 37.11
C GLY A 272 53.96 2.42 35.59
N THR A 273 53.25 1.66 34.74
CA THR A 273 53.29 1.85 33.27
C THR A 273 52.33 2.91 32.79
N LEU A 274 51.31 3.27 33.60
CA LEU A 274 50.29 4.24 33.24
C LEU A 274 50.19 5.36 34.30
N PRO A 275 50.26 6.65 33.92
CA PRO A 275 50.07 7.77 34.84
C PRO A 275 48.64 7.78 35.41
N LEU A 276 48.47 8.37 36.61
CA LEU A 276 47.17 8.43 37.29
C LEU A 276 46.10 9.17 36.47
N SER A 277 46.47 10.26 35.80
CA SER A 277 45.59 11.04 34.90
C SER A 277 44.99 10.18 33.81
N TRP A 278 45.83 9.40 33.13
CA TRP A 278 45.35 8.45 32.12
C TRP A 278 44.52 7.31 32.70
N ALA A 279 44.94 6.75 33.87
CA ALA A 279 44.22 5.68 34.51
C ALA A 279 42.77 6.10 34.85
N LEU A 280 42.59 7.25 35.49
CA LEU A 280 41.28 7.77 35.87
C LEU A 280 40.42 8.13 34.64
N THR A 281 41.04 8.69 33.59
CA THR A 281 40.34 8.98 32.33
C THR A 281 39.85 7.71 31.64
N LEU A 282 40.67 6.65 31.61
CA LEU A 282 40.29 5.36 31.03
C LEU A 282 39.20 4.63 31.82
N LEU A 283 39.16 4.78 33.16
CA LEU A 283 38.07 4.26 33.99
C LEU A 283 36.74 4.90 33.62
N VAL A 284 36.70 6.20 33.37
CA VAL A 284 35.47 6.88 32.92
C VAL A 284 35.13 6.45 31.48
N ALA A 285 36.11 6.41 30.59
CA ALA A 285 35.91 6.04 29.19
C ALA A 285 35.38 4.60 29.01
N ALA A 286 35.76 3.66 29.89
CA ALA A 286 35.31 2.28 29.88
C ALA A 286 33.77 2.12 29.97
N PHE A 287 33.10 3.03 30.69
CA PHE A 287 31.65 3.05 30.76
C PHE A 287 31.00 3.67 29.52
N MET A 288 31.65 4.63 28.89
CA MET A 288 31.09 5.33 27.75
C MET A 288 31.12 4.47 26.46
N ILE A 289 32.20 3.70 26.23
CA ILE A 289 32.37 2.95 24.99
C ILE A 289 31.30 1.89 24.78
N TYR A 290 30.93 1.17 25.80
CA TYR A 290 29.98 0.06 25.69
C TYR A 290 28.53 0.51 25.87
N GLY A 291 28.29 1.66 26.49
CA GLY A 291 26.97 2.26 26.63
C GLY A 291 26.29 2.46 25.25
N GLU A 292 26.96 3.12 24.34
CA GLU A 292 26.46 3.36 22.98
C GLU A 292 26.30 2.06 22.16
N LEU A 293 27.15 1.07 22.37
CA LEU A 293 27.03 -0.24 21.73
C LEU A 293 25.86 -1.06 22.28
N ILE A 294 25.55 -0.93 23.57
CA ILE A 294 24.37 -1.55 24.20
C ILE A 294 23.11 -0.89 23.62
N HIS A 295 23.04 0.43 23.51
CA HIS A 295 21.93 1.13 22.89
C HIS A 295 21.80 0.86 21.38
N ALA A 296 22.91 0.66 20.67
CA ALA A 296 22.88 0.26 19.25
C ALA A 296 22.21 -1.12 19.02
N ASN A 297 22.10 -1.93 20.08
CA ASN A 297 21.39 -3.21 20.00
C ASN A 297 19.87 -3.06 19.82
N ASP A 298 19.25 -2.05 20.43
CA ASP A 298 17.84 -1.74 20.23
C ASP A 298 17.59 -1.41 18.74
N SER A 299 18.55 -0.72 18.10
CA SER A 299 18.56 -0.46 16.67
C SER A 299 18.74 -1.74 15.83
N ALA A 300 19.40 -2.78 16.34
CA ALA A 300 19.57 -4.03 15.60
C ALA A 300 18.27 -4.85 15.47
N PHE A 301 17.38 -4.79 16.46
CA PHE A 301 16.04 -5.37 16.38
C PHE A 301 15.18 -4.58 15.38
N LEU A 302 15.21 -3.24 15.46
CA LEU A 302 14.57 -2.35 14.50
C LEU A 302 15.05 -2.60 13.07
N THR A 303 16.35 -2.92 12.89
CA THR A 303 16.92 -3.25 11.57
C THR A 303 16.16 -4.40 10.89
N LYS A 304 15.82 -5.46 11.65
CA LYS A 304 15.08 -6.61 11.10
C LYS A 304 13.63 -6.27 10.79
N LYS A 305 12.99 -5.47 11.63
CA LYS A 305 11.65 -4.97 11.37
C LYS A 305 11.63 -4.14 10.08
N ILE A 306 12.56 -3.21 9.92
CA ILE A 306 12.69 -2.37 8.72
C ILE A 306 12.98 -3.21 7.47
N GLU A 307 13.85 -4.24 7.54
CA GLU A 307 14.06 -5.16 6.42
C GLU A 307 12.74 -5.82 5.97
N GLY A 308 11.94 -6.30 6.92
CA GLY A 308 10.64 -6.91 6.64
C GLY A 308 9.61 -5.93 6.04
N GLU A 309 9.57 -4.70 6.56
CA GLU A 309 8.67 -3.67 6.01
C GLU A 309 9.10 -3.21 4.61
N LEU A 310 10.41 -3.13 4.34
CA LEU A 310 10.92 -2.86 2.99
C LEU A 310 10.59 -3.99 2.01
N ASP A 311 10.62 -5.26 2.45
CA ASP A 311 10.21 -6.39 1.62
C ASP A 311 8.72 -6.31 1.25
N ARG A 312 7.85 -5.87 2.17
CA ARG A 312 6.42 -5.61 1.90
C ARG A 312 6.22 -4.47 0.90
N VAL A 313 6.96 -3.39 1.08
CA VAL A 313 6.94 -2.27 0.11
C VAL A 313 7.34 -2.74 -1.27
N ASP A 314 8.41 -3.53 -1.40
CA ASP A 314 8.86 -4.05 -2.70
C ASP A 314 7.80 -4.96 -3.33
N GLN A 315 7.12 -5.82 -2.55
CA GLN A 315 6.01 -6.65 -3.04
C GLN A 315 4.84 -5.82 -3.57
N VAL A 316 4.47 -4.73 -2.87
CA VAL A 316 3.42 -3.81 -3.33
C VAL A 316 3.92 -2.96 -4.49
N CYS A 317 5.20 -2.64 -4.57
CA CYS A 317 5.81 -1.92 -5.69
C CYS A 317 5.95 -2.77 -6.96
N ASP A 318 5.89 -4.11 -6.87
CA ASP A 318 5.92 -5.01 -8.03
C ASP A 318 4.52 -5.09 -8.69
N ILE A 319 4.04 -3.91 -9.10
CA ILE A 319 2.75 -3.74 -9.77
C ILE A 319 2.94 -4.02 -11.26
N PRO A 320 2.23 -4.98 -11.84
CA PRO A 320 2.29 -5.23 -13.27
C PRO A 320 1.77 -4.00 -14.03
N LYS A 321 2.51 -3.58 -15.04
CA LYS A 321 2.06 -2.52 -15.94
C LYS A 321 1.24 -3.16 -17.07
N GLN A 322 -0.01 -2.73 -17.22
CA GLN A 322 -0.90 -3.22 -18.27
C GLN A 322 -0.45 -2.70 -19.64
N ASP A 323 -0.15 -1.41 -19.74
CA ASP A 323 0.25 -0.81 -21.00
C ASP A 323 1.73 -1.09 -21.30
N LEU A 324 1.98 -1.74 -22.44
CA LEU A 324 3.32 -2.00 -22.97
C LEU A 324 3.83 -0.85 -23.88
N THR A 325 2.97 0.13 -24.16
CA THR A 325 3.24 1.29 -25.02
C THR A 325 2.65 2.54 -24.37
N ASP A 326 3.19 3.69 -24.70
CA ASP A 326 2.65 5.00 -24.31
C ASP A 326 1.87 5.66 -25.49
N LYS A 327 1.63 4.92 -26.59
CA LYS A 327 0.92 5.44 -27.75
C LYS A 327 -0.59 5.28 -27.57
N PRO A 328 -1.42 6.22 -28.06
CA PRO A 328 -2.86 6.04 -28.10
C PRO A 328 -3.24 4.91 -29.05
N LEU A 329 -4.41 4.31 -28.86
CA LEU A 329 -4.96 3.31 -29.76
C LEU A 329 -5.28 3.97 -31.12
N ALA A 330 -4.79 3.36 -32.19
CA ALA A 330 -5.04 3.84 -33.55
C ALA A 330 -6.22 3.06 -34.18
N ASN A 331 -7.46 3.36 -33.73
CA ASN A 331 -8.68 2.74 -34.20
C ASN A 331 -9.30 3.52 -35.38
N GLU A 332 -9.84 2.81 -36.35
CA GLU A 332 -10.58 3.39 -37.49
C GLU A 332 -12.09 3.14 -37.34
N GLY A 333 -12.70 3.75 -36.30
CA GLY A 333 -14.11 3.55 -35.97
C GLY A 333 -14.30 2.96 -34.58
N HIS A 334 -15.54 2.52 -34.26
CA HIS A 334 -15.92 2.09 -32.90
C HIS A 334 -16.69 0.74 -32.93
N ASP A 335 -16.43 -0.10 -33.92
CA ASP A 335 -16.88 -1.49 -33.94
C ASP A 335 -16.03 -2.32 -32.96
N ILE A 336 -16.68 -3.22 -32.24
CA ILE A 336 -16.01 -4.09 -31.26
C ILE A 336 -15.88 -5.48 -31.85
N GLY A 337 -14.65 -6.00 -31.90
CA GLY A 337 -14.37 -7.37 -32.38
C GLY A 337 -13.70 -8.21 -31.27
N MET A 338 -14.04 -9.48 -31.28
CA MET A 338 -13.31 -10.51 -30.53
C MET A 338 -13.06 -11.68 -31.46
N ASP A 339 -11.86 -12.22 -31.50
CA ASP A 339 -11.46 -13.33 -32.35
C ASP A 339 -10.73 -14.40 -31.52
N ALA A 340 -11.34 -15.60 -31.46
CA ALA A 340 -10.86 -16.77 -30.74
C ALA A 340 -10.36 -16.45 -29.30
N VAL A 341 -11.14 -15.65 -28.56
CA VAL A 341 -10.74 -15.15 -27.23
C VAL A 341 -10.87 -16.24 -26.18
N GLU A 342 -9.77 -16.46 -25.45
CA GLU A 342 -9.70 -17.30 -24.26
C GLU A 342 -9.24 -16.47 -23.07
N PHE A 343 -9.84 -16.72 -21.88
CA PHE A 343 -9.48 -16.02 -20.66
C PHE A 343 -9.88 -16.79 -19.38
N GLY A 344 -9.02 -16.71 -18.36
CA GLY A 344 -9.30 -17.15 -16.98
C GLY A 344 -8.73 -16.17 -15.95
N TYR A 345 -9.43 -15.98 -14.83
CA TYR A 345 -8.89 -15.18 -13.71
C TYR A 345 -7.73 -15.89 -13.01
N ASP A 346 -7.74 -17.24 -13.05
CA ASP A 346 -6.71 -18.13 -12.54
C ASP A 346 -6.26 -19.07 -13.65
N ALA A 347 -4.99 -19.47 -13.63
CA ALA A 347 -4.41 -20.34 -14.65
C ALA A 347 -5.12 -21.69 -14.81
N ASP A 348 -5.79 -22.16 -13.74
CA ASP A 348 -6.43 -23.48 -13.69
C ASP A 348 -7.90 -23.48 -14.16
N ARG A 349 -8.53 -22.30 -14.36
CA ARG A 349 -9.95 -22.18 -14.66
C ARG A 349 -10.24 -21.20 -15.78
N ARG A 350 -10.55 -21.70 -16.96
CA ARG A 350 -11.08 -20.89 -18.07
C ARG A 350 -12.49 -20.43 -17.76
N ILE A 351 -12.75 -19.15 -18.02
CA ILE A 351 -14.07 -18.51 -17.89
C ILE A 351 -14.63 -18.15 -19.27
N ILE A 352 -13.78 -17.76 -20.20
CA ILE A 352 -14.10 -17.51 -21.60
C ILE A 352 -13.29 -18.51 -22.44
N ASP A 353 -13.95 -19.19 -23.37
CA ASP A 353 -13.38 -20.29 -24.14
C ASP A 353 -13.80 -20.19 -25.62
N ASP A 354 -12.86 -19.81 -26.47
CA ASP A 354 -13.00 -19.67 -27.92
C ASP A 354 -14.17 -18.77 -28.35
N VAL A 355 -14.22 -17.52 -27.82
CA VAL A 355 -15.26 -16.57 -28.14
C VAL A 355 -14.86 -15.71 -29.34
N THR A 356 -15.69 -15.77 -30.40
CA THR A 356 -15.59 -14.90 -31.57
C THR A 356 -16.89 -14.15 -31.78
N LEU A 357 -16.82 -12.81 -31.86
CA LEU A 357 -17.97 -11.93 -32.07
C LEU A 357 -17.58 -10.63 -32.78
N SER A 358 -18.57 -9.97 -33.35
CA SER A 358 -18.46 -8.63 -33.92
C SER A 358 -19.71 -7.84 -33.58
N ILE A 359 -19.54 -6.62 -33.08
CA ILE A 359 -20.62 -5.67 -32.75
C ILE A 359 -20.36 -4.42 -33.61
N PRO A 360 -21.16 -4.20 -34.67
CA PRO A 360 -20.98 -3.03 -35.53
C PRO A 360 -21.21 -1.72 -34.79
N GLN A 361 -20.50 -0.68 -35.19
CA GLN A 361 -20.68 0.67 -34.64
C GLN A 361 -22.15 1.13 -34.81
N GLY A 362 -22.70 1.76 -33.76
CA GLY A 362 -24.06 2.32 -33.74
C GLY A 362 -25.16 1.27 -33.58
N THR A 363 -24.84 0.01 -33.30
CA THR A 363 -25.80 -1.06 -33.01
C THR A 363 -25.89 -1.39 -31.53
N SER A 364 -27.00 -2.01 -31.15
CA SER A 364 -27.25 -2.50 -29.80
C SER A 364 -27.03 -4.02 -29.70
N CYS A 365 -26.21 -4.44 -28.75
CA CYS A 365 -25.93 -5.85 -28.48
C CYS A 365 -26.34 -6.21 -27.04
N ALA A 366 -27.24 -7.19 -26.89
CA ALA A 366 -27.63 -7.72 -25.59
C ALA A 366 -26.92 -9.05 -25.31
N ILE A 367 -26.26 -9.16 -24.16
CA ILE A 367 -25.61 -10.39 -23.70
C ILE A 367 -26.50 -11.04 -22.64
N VAL A 368 -26.95 -12.26 -22.89
CA VAL A 368 -27.84 -13.02 -22.00
C VAL A 368 -27.24 -14.40 -21.70
N GLY A 369 -27.70 -15.02 -20.60
CA GLY A 369 -27.24 -16.35 -20.21
C GLY A 369 -27.38 -16.59 -18.70
N PRO A 370 -27.14 -17.81 -18.22
CA PRO A 370 -27.18 -18.16 -16.80
C PRO A 370 -26.19 -17.34 -15.95
N SER A 371 -26.41 -17.30 -14.63
CA SER A 371 -25.42 -16.72 -13.71
C SER A 371 -24.13 -17.53 -13.77
N GLY A 372 -22.99 -16.84 -13.78
CA GLY A 372 -21.66 -17.48 -13.89
C GLY A 372 -21.27 -17.96 -15.31
N SER A 373 -22.05 -17.65 -16.35
CA SER A 373 -21.70 -18.04 -17.75
C SER A 373 -20.56 -17.24 -18.38
N GLY A 374 -20.06 -16.17 -17.73
CA GLY A 374 -18.95 -15.33 -18.25
C GLY A 374 -19.35 -13.98 -18.84
N LYS A 375 -20.63 -13.55 -18.73
CA LYS A 375 -21.13 -12.27 -19.32
C LYS A 375 -20.35 -11.04 -18.86
N THR A 376 -20.21 -10.84 -17.54
CA THR A 376 -19.46 -9.72 -16.98
C THR A 376 -17.97 -9.79 -17.35
N THR A 377 -17.40 -10.99 -17.40
CA THR A 377 -16.02 -11.20 -17.86
C THR A 377 -15.86 -10.75 -19.32
N LEU A 378 -16.80 -11.12 -20.20
CA LEU A 378 -16.77 -10.73 -21.60
C LEU A 378 -16.76 -9.21 -21.79
N VAL A 379 -17.62 -8.52 -21.05
CA VAL A 379 -17.72 -7.06 -21.05
C VAL A 379 -16.45 -6.40 -20.50
N ASN A 380 -15.90 -6.95 -19.43
CA ASN A 380 -14.65 -6.47 -18.84
C ASN A 380 -13.46 -6.62 -19.80
N LEU A 381 -13.43 -7.69 -20.62
CA LEU A 381 -12.41 -7.86 -21.65
C LEU A 381 -12.57 -6.84 -22.80
N MET A 382 -13.81 -6.50 -23.17
CA MET A 382 -14.07 -5.42 -24.16
C MET A 382 -13.55 -4.07 -23.67
N ALA A 383 -13.70 -3.78 -22.35
CA ALA A 383 -13.17 -2.58 -21.71
C ALA A 383 -11.66 -2.69 -21.37
N ARG A 384 -11.02 -3.81 -21.70
CA ARG A 384 -9.62 -4.10 -21.39
C ARG A 384 -9.28 -3.91 -19.90
N PHE A 385 -10.18 -4.31 -19.00
CA PHE A 385 -9.85 -4.39 -17.56
C PHE A 385 -8.89 -5.54 -17.27
N TRP A 386 -8.83 -6.52 -18.17
CA TRP A 386 -7.85 -7.60 -18.25
C TRP A 386 -7.43 -7.79 -19.70
N ASP A 387 -6.21 -8.18 -19.94
CA ASP A 387 -5.76 -8.66 -21.23
C ASP A 387 -6.14 -10.14 -21.39
N VAL A 388 -6.42 -10.58 -22.59
CA VAL A 388 -6.83 -11.97 -22.91
C VAL A 388 -5.63 -12.91 -22.89
N ASP A 389 -5.85 -14.18 -22.51
CA ASP A 389 -4.82 -15.21 -22.49
C ASP A 389 -4.47 -15.68 -23.90
N ALA A 390 -5.48 -15.77 -24.79
CA ALA A 390 -5.33 -16.08 -26.20
C ALA A 390 -6.37 -15.34 -27.03
N GLY A 391 -6.14 -15.21 -28.33
CA GLY A 391 -6.99 -14.46 -29.23
C GLY A 391 -6.75 -12.96 -29.19
N THR A 392 -7.71 -12.20 -29.75
CA THR A 392 -7.63 -10.73 -29.82
C THR A 392 -8.96 -10.07 -29.52
N VAL A 393 -8.90 -8.93 -28.82
CA VAL A 393 -9.99 -7.97 -28.69
C VAL A 393 -9.61 -6.74 -29.50
N SER A 394 -10.51 -6.28 -30.37
CA SER A 394 -10.25 -5.12 -31.24
C SER A 394 -11.31 -4.05 -31.11
N LEU A 395 -10.89 -2.80 -31.27
CA LEU A 395 -11.75 -1.63 -31.40
C LEU A 395 -11.40 -0.93 -32.72
N GLY A 396 -12.40 -0.76 -33.61
CA GLY A 396 -12.18 -0.16 -34.94
C GLY A 396 -11.08 -0.87 -35.71
N GLY A 397 -11.01 -2.22 -35.64
CA GLY A 397 -10.01 -3.06 -36.29
C GLY A 397 -8.64 -3.10 -35.61
N ALA A 398 -8.35 -2.25 -34.62
CA ALA A 398 -7.06 -2.23 -33.89
C ALA A 398 -7.13 -3.13 -32.66
N ASP A 399 -6.11 -4.00 -32.44
CA ASP A 399 -5.97 -4.78 -31.21
C ASP A 399 -5.79 -3.81 -30.03
N VAL A 400 -6.66 -3.93 -29.03
CA VAL A 400 -6.68 -3.04 -27.86
C VAL A 400 -5.36 -3.02 -27.06
N ARG A 401 -4.53 -4.05 -27.20
CA ARG A 401 -3.20 -4.15 -26.56
C ARG A 401 -2.14 -3.27 -27.23
N THR A 402 -2.39 -2.79 -28.46
CA THR A 402 -1.45 -1.94 -29.21
C THR A 402 -1.48 -0.47 -28.79
N GLY A 403 -2.51 -0.05 -28.04
CA GLY A 403 -2.64 1.28 -27.47
C GLY A 403 -2.66 1.29 -25.94
N THR A 404 -2.76 2.49 -25.35
CA THR A 404 -2.96 2.62 -23.90
C THR A 404 -4.39 2.32 -23.49
N ALA A 405 -4.61 1.74 -22.32
CA ALA A 405 -5.94 1.52 -21.76
C ALA A 405 -6.71 2.84 -21.62
N ALA A 406 -6.03 3.93 -21.29
CA ALA A 406 -6.63 5.26 -21.21
C ALA A 406 -7.21 5.73 -22.53
N SER A 407 -6.53 5.48 -23.67
CA SER A 407 -7.05 5.83 -25.01
C SER A 407 -8.27 4.99 -25.40
N LEU A 408 -8.27 3.68 -25.11
CA LEU A 408 -9.44 2.83 -25.29
C LEU A 408 -10.62 3.31 -24.44
N LEU A 409 -10.37 3.54 -23.15
CA LEU A 409 -11.40 3.96 -22.21
C LEU A 409 -11.93 5.38 -22.49
N ALA A 410 -11.23 6.21 -23.27
CA ALA A 410 -11.77 7.49 -23.74
C ALA A 410 -13.02 7.26 -24.61
N ASP A 411 -13.04 6.19 -25.42
CA ASP A 411 -14.14 5.83 -26.32
C ASP A 411 -15.24 4.98 -25.66
N VAL A 412 -15.08 4.57 -24.40
CA VAL A 412 -16.02 3.68 -23.69
C VAL A 412 -16.56 4.35 -22.44
N SER A 413 -17.89 4.50 -22.32
CA SER A 413 -18.60 4.79 -21.07
C SER A 413 -19.16 3.52 -20.47
N MET A 414 -18.92 3.28 -19.18
CA MET A 414 -19.41 2.09 -18.48
C MET A 414 -20.30 2.46 -17.30
N VAL A 415 -21.47 1.84 -17.22
CA VAL A 415 -22.37 1.90 -16.05
C VAL A 415 -22.31 0.55 -15.38
N PHE A 416 -21.74 0.52 -14.19
CA PHE A 416 -21.51 -0.70 -13.41
C PHE A 416 -22.77 -1.15 -12.67
N GLN A 417 -22.87 -2.43 -12.39
CA GLN A 417 -23.91 -3.01 -11.54
C GLN A 417 -23.87 -2.42 -10.12
N ASN A 418 -22.68 -2.36 -9.53
CA ASN A 418 -22.45 -1.75 -8.22
C ASN A 418 -21.87 -0.35 -8.42
N VAL A 419 -22.73 0.67 -8.31
CA VAL A 419 -22.32 2.06 -8.44
C VAL A 419 -21.49 2.50 -7.24
N TYR A 420 -20.30 3.00 -7.49
CA TYR A 420 -19.46 3.66 -6.48
C TYR A 420 -19.50 5.17 -6.67
N LEU A 421 -19.86 5.89 -5.61
CA LEU A 421 -19.79 7.36 -5.53
C LEU A 421 -18.72 7.74 -4.53
N PHE A 422 -17.92 8.73 -4.91
CA PHE A 422 -16.84 9.22 -4.05
C PHE A 422 -17.40 10.11 -2.93
N ASN A 423 -16.71 10.16 -1.80
CA ASN A 423 -16.96 11.13 -0.74
C ASN A 423 -16.54 12.53 -1.23
N ASP A 424 -17.42 13.15 -1.98
CA ASP A 424 -17.27 14.45 -2.63
C ASP A 424 -18.65 15.01 -2.96
N THR A 425 -18.74 16.23 -3.49
CA THR A 425 -20.01 16.82 -3.89
C THR A 425 -20.69 16.01 -5.00
N VAL A 426 -22.02 16.14 -5.09
CA VAL A 426 -22.78 15.54 -6.21
C VAL A 426 -22.24 16.06 -7.55
N GLU A 427 -21.93 17.37 -7.63
CA GLU A 427 -21.36 17.99 -8.81
C GLU A 427 -20.05 17.33 -9.24
N ASN A 428 -19.10 17.14 -8.31
CA ASN A 428 -17.82 16.51 -8.59
C ASN A 428 -17.98 15.02 -8.96
N ASN A 429 -18.95 14.34 -8.37
CA ASN A 429 -19.27 12.97 -8.76
C ASN A 429 -19.79 12.85 -10.20
N ILE A 430 -20.61 13.79 -10.67
CA ILE A 430 -21.09 13.82 -12.06
C ILE A 430 -19.96 14.25 -13.01
N ARG A 431 -19.19 15.27 -12.65
CA ARG A 431 -18.06 15.83 -13.43
C ARG A 431 -16.86 14.89 -13.55
N PHE A 432 -16.81 13.79 -12.80
CA PHE A 432 -15.63 12.95 -12.56
C PHE A 432 -14.84 12.57 -13.83
N GLY A 433 -15.50 12.31 -14.94
CA GLY A 433 -14.84 11.97 -16.22
C GLY A 433 -14.43 13.19 -17.07
N VAL A 434 -14.89 14.41 -16.71
CA VAL A 434 -14.67 15.66 -17.46
C VAL A 434 -14.41 16.80 -16.48
N PRO A 435 -13.20 16.91 -15.91
CA PRO A 435 -12.89 17.86 -14.82
C PRO A 435 -13.15 19.31 -15.17
N ASP A 436 -13.01 19.69 -16.44
CA ASP A 436 -13.17 21.06 -16.95
C ASP A 436 -14.63 21.41 -17.30
N ALA A 437 -15.59 20.52 -17.03
CA ALA A 437 -17.00 20.75 -17.30
C ALA A 437 -17.55 21.91 -16.44
N THR A 438 -18.37 22.77 -17.04
CA THR A 438 -19.03 23.85 -16.30
C THR A 438 -20.21 23.35 -15.49
N HIS A 439 -20.65 24.16 -14.50
CA HIS A 439 -21.82 23.85 -13.70
C HIS A 439 -23.08 23.63 -14.55
N GLU A 440 -23.27 24.45 -15.61
CA GLU A 440 -24.38 24.32 -16.52
C GLU A 440 -24.39 23.00 -17.28
N GLN A 441 -23.20 22.52 -17.69
CA GLN A 441 -23.04 21.22 -18.35
C GLN A 441 -23.39 20.08 -17.40
N VAL A 442 -22.99 20.19 -16.12
CA VAL A 442 -23.36 19.20 -15.08
C VAL A 442 -24.87 19.16 -14.88
N ILE A 443 -25.53 20.31 -14.78
CA ILE A 443 -27.00 20.39 -14.68
C ILE A 443 -27.68 19.76 -15.89
N GLU A 444 -27.18 20.01 -17.09
CA GLU A 444 -27.76 19.45 -18.31
C GLU A 444 -27.62 17.92 -18.35
N ALA A 445 -26.46 17.38 -17.99
CA ALA A 445 -26.25 15.93 -17.85
C ALA A 445 -27.18 15.33 -16.79
N ALA A 446 -27.35 16.02 -15.66
CA ALA A 446 -28.26 15.58 -14.59
C ALA A 446 -29.74 15.58 -15.02
N LYS A 447 -30.19 16.55 -15.82
CA LYS A 447 -31.53 16.57 -16.39
C LYS A 447 -31.77 15.39 -17.33
N ARG A 448 -30.84 15.13 -18.23
CA ARG A 448 -30.89 13.99 -19.16
C ARG A 448 -30.88 12.67 -18.41
N ALA A 449 -30.14 12.58 -17.32
CA ALA A 449 -30.10 11.40 -16.44
C ALA A 449 -31.29 11.33 -15.44
N ARG A 450 -32.28 12.22 -15.51
CA ARG A 450 -33.42 12.26 -14.59
C ARG A 450 -33.02 12.36 -13.10
N CYS A 451 -31.89 13.00 -12.80
CA CYS A 451 -31.42 13.17 -11.41
C CYS A 451 -31.47 14.64 -10.91
N HIS A 452 -31.74 15.61 -11.78
CA HIS A 452 -31.78 17.02 -11.44
C HIS A 452 -32.78 17.35 -10.31
N GLU A 453 -33.98 16.77 -10.35
CA GLU A 453 -35.06 17.12 -9.40
C GLU A 453 -34.69 16.68 -7.99
N PHE A 454 -34.26 15.44 -7.78
CA PHE A 454 -33.91 14.99 -6.44
C PHE A 454 -32.62 15.67 -5.94
N ILE A 455 -31.64 15.97 -6.81
CA ILE A 455 -30.43 16.71 -6.43
C ILE A 455 -30.81 18.13 -5.96
N SER A 456 -31.68 18.81 -6.70
CA SER A 456 -32.13 20.16 -6.36
C SER A 456 -32.97 20.22 -5.06
N ALA A 457 -33.59 19.09 -4.66
CA ALA A 457 -34.32 18.96 -3.41
C ALA A 457 -33.41 18.67 -2.20
N MET A 458 -32.13 18.37 -2.41
CA MET A 458 -31.16 18.21 -1.32
C MET A 458 -30.88 19.56 -0.64
N PRO A 459 -30.50 19.58 0.65
CA PRO A 459 -30.25 20.83 1.39
C PRO A 459 -29.26 21.79 0.74
N GLU A 460 -28.19 21.26 0.12
CA GLU A 460 -27.12 22.01 -0.55
C GLU A 460 -27.11 21.78 -2.07
N GLY A 461 -28.15 21.11 -2.61
CA GLY A 461 -28.25 20.82 -4.03
C GLY A 461 -27.04 20.06 -4.58
N TYR A 462 -26.43 20.59 -5.64
CA TYR A 462 -25.23 20.00 -6.27
C TYR A 462 -23.97 20.06 -5.40
N GLU A 463 -23.91 20.97 -4.42
CA GLU A 463 -22.81 21.07 -3.45
C GLU A 463 -22.95 20.08 -2.29
N THR A 464 -24.03 19.31 -2.22
CA THR A 464 -24.22 18.28 -1.19
C THR A 464 -23.10 17.27 -1.26
N VAL A 465 -22.35 17.11 -0.17
CA VAL A 465 -21.29 16.11 -0.03
C VAL A 465 -21.88 14.75 0.24
N LEU A 466 -21.58 13.79 -0.61
CA LEU A 466 -22.03 12.41 -0.47
C LEU A 466 -21.12 11.63 0.48
N GLU A 467 -21.70 10.74 1.27
CA GLU A 467 -20.94 9.75 2.04
C GLU A 467 -20.30 8.71 1.11
N GLU A 468 -19.28 8.03 1.61
CA GLU A 468 -18.55 6.99 0.87
C GLU A 468 -19.52 5.94 0.30
N GLY A 469 -19.38 5.65 -0.99
CA GLY A 469 -20.26 4.74 -1.73
C GLY A 469 -21.68 5.29 -1.94
N GLY A 470 -21.98 6.55 -1.56
CA GLY A 470 -23.31 7.14 -1.68
C GLY A 470 -24.32 6.49 -0.72
N ALA A 471 -23.90 6.13 0.50
CA ALA A 471 -24.72 5.39 1.47
C ALA A 471 -26.04 6.11 1.84
N SER A 472 -26.08 7.44 1.73
CA SER A 472 -27.27 8.26 1.98
C SER A 472 -28.32 8.25 0.86
N LEU A 473 -28.00 7.68 -0.32
CA LEU A 473 -28.85 7.64 -1.49
C LEU A 473 -29.52 6.28 -1.69
N SER A 474 -30.72 6.28 -2.29
CA SER A 474 -31.36 5.07 -2.78
C SER A 474 -30.57 4.42 -3.93
N GLY A 475 -30.80 3.14 -4.21
CA GLY A 475 -30.14 2.44 -5.33
C GLY A 475 -30.38 3.11 -6.67
N GLY A 476 -31.62 3.58 -6.92
CA GLY A 476 -31.99 4.27 -8.16
C GLY A 476 -31.36 5.65 -8.31
N GLU A 477 -31.22 6.42 -7.22
CA GLU A 477 -30.53 7.72 -7.24
C GLU A 477 -29.05 7.56 -7.54
N ARG A 478 -28.36 6.60 -6.89
CA ARG A 478 -26.96 6.28 -7.21
C ARG A 478 -26.79 5.92 -8.68
N GLN A 479 -27.68 5.08 -9.20
CA GLN A 479 -27.64 4.64 -10.59
C GLN A 479 -27.80 5.81 -11.57
N ARG A 480 -28.77 6.73 -11.31
CA ARG A 480 -28.98 7.92 -12.15
C ARG A 480 -27.77 8.89 -12.11
N ILE A 481 -27.11 9.06 -10.96
CA ILE A 481 -25.84 9.82 -10.90
C ILE A 481 -24.75 9.14 -11.75
N SER A 482 -24.65 7.82 -11.71
CA SER A 482 -23.70 7.07 -12.57
C SER A 482 -24.00 7.25 -14.07
N ILE A 483 -25.29 7.27 -14.44
CA ILE A 483 -25.73 7.57 -15.81
C ILE A 483 -25.39 9.01 -16.19
N ALA A 484 -25.60 10.00 -15.28
CA ALA A 484 -25.21 11.39 -15.52
C ALA A 484 -23.70 11.52 -15.78
N ARG A 485 -22.88 10.77 -15.03
CA ARG A 485 -21.42 10.66 -15.26
C ARG A 485 -21.11 10.10 -16.66
N ALA A 486 -21.83 9.09 -17.10
CA ALA A 486 -21.65 8.49 -18.43
C ALA A 486 -22.15 9.42 -19.56
N ILE A 487 -23.24 10.16 -19.36
CA ILE A 487 -23.74 11.20 -20.29
C ILE A 487 -22.74 12.34 -20.40
N MET A 488 -22.19 12.81 -19.28
CA MET A 488 -21.18 13.87 -19.24
C MET A 488 -19.93 13.51 -20.05
N LYS A 489 -19.49 12.27 -19.97
CA LYS A 489 -18.32 11.76 -20.72
C LYS A 489 -18.59 11.68 -22.22
N ASP A 490 -19.81 11.39 -22.63
CA ASP A 490 -20.31 11.33 -24.01
C ASP A 490 -19.50 10.42 -24.96
N ALA A 491 -19.04 9.28 -24.47
CA ALA A 491 -18.28 8.32 -25.26
C ALA A 491 -19.17 7.62 -26.33
N PRO A 492 -18.61 7.24 -27.50
CA PRO A 492 -19.34 6.60 -28.61
C PRO A 492 -19.80 5.17 -28.30
N ILE A 493 -19.18 4.50 -27.34
CA ILE A 493 -19.55 3.16 -26.88
C ILE A 493 -20.07 3.24 -25.44
N VAL A 494 -21.21 2.61 -25.21
CA VAL A 494 -21.82 2.49 -23.88
C VAL A 494 -21.91 1.02 -23.49
N ILE A 495 -21.36 0.69 -22.33
CA ILE A 495 -21.44 -0.64 -21.72
C ILE A 495 -22.31 -0.56 -20.46
N LEU A 496 -23.37 -1.36 -20.41
CA LEU A 496 -24.28 -1.45 -19.26
C LEU A 496 -24.16 -2.83 -18.61
N ASP A 497 -23.66 -2.88 -17.40
CA ASP A 497 -23.62 -4.11 -16.59
C ASP A 497 -24.76 -4.09 -15.57
N GLU A 498 -25.86 -4.82 -15.85
CA GLU A 498 -27.03 -4.97 -14.98
C GLU A 498 -27.59 -3.66 -14.36
N ALA A 499 -27.53 -2.56 -15.09
CA ALA A 499 -27.79 -1.20 -14.61
C ALA A 499 -29.17 -1.00 -13.92
N THR A 500 -30.03 -2.00 -13.93
CA THR A 500 -31.43 -1.89 -13.47
C THR A 500 -31.83 -2.92 -12.40
N SER A 501 -30.93 -3.74 -11.91
CA SER A 501 -31.25 -4.88 -11.02
C SER A 501 -31.61 -4.50 -9.57
N SER A 502 -31.24 -3.29 -9.13
CA SER A 502 -31.38 -2.85 -7.72
C SER A 502 -32.34 -1.68 -7.54
N VAL A 503 -33.28 -1.44 -8.46
CA VAL A 503 -34.14 -0.25 -8.45
C VAL A 503 -35.58 -0.61 -8.18
N ASP A 504 -36.24 0.17 -7.29
CA ASP A 504 -37.65 0.04 -7.01
C ASP A 504 -38.53 0.32 -8.24
N PRO A 505 -39.68 -0.37 -8.40
CA PRO A 505 -40.55 -0.21 -9.57
C PRO A 505 -41.00 1.24 -9.87
N GLU A 506 -41.11 2.07 -8.84
CA GLU A 506 -41.51 3.49 -8.98
C GLU A 506 -40.42 4.34 -9.69
N ASN A 507 -39.17 4.04 -9.45
CA ASN A 507 -38.00 4.72 -10.04
C ASN A 507 -37.53 4.10 -11.36
N GLU A 508 -38.15 2.98 -11.78
CA GLU A 508 -37.74 2.21 -12.94
C GLU A 508 -37.93 3.00 -14.25
N HIS A 509 -39.04 3.75 -14.35
CA HIS A 509 -39.36 4.48 -15.58
C HIS A 509 -38.34 5.60 -15.86
N GLU A 510 -37.98 6.36 -14.83
CA GLU A 510 -36.97 7.42 -14.94
C GLU A 510 -35.59 6.88 -15.32
N LEU A 511 -35.26 5.70 -14.79
CA LEU A 511 -33.99 5.04 -15.11
C LEU A 511 -33.95 4.54 -16.57
N ILE A 512 -35.06 4.00 -17.10
CA ILE A 512 -35.18 3.58 -18.49
C ILE A 512 -35.03 4.78 -19.43
N ASP A 513 -35.72 5.89 -19.11
CA ASP A 513 -35.61 7.14 -19.86
C ASP A 513 -34.17 7.65 -19.90
N ALA A 514 -33.48 7.65 -18.73
CA ALA A 514 -32.09 8.07 -18.63
C ALA A 514 -31.14 7.17 -19.45
N ILE A 515 -31.37 5.86 -19.45
CA ILE A 515 -30.62 4.91 -20.30
C ILE A 515 -30.90 5.19 -21.79
N GLY A 516 -32.14 5.46 -22.17
CA GLY A 516 -32.51 5.81 -23.53
C GLY A 516 -31.75 7.06 -24.02
N GLU A 517 -31.69 8.10 -23.19
CA GLU A 517 -30.92 9.30 -23.48
C GLU A 517 -29.40 9.04 -23.60
N LEU A 518 -28.84 8.19 -22.71
CA LEU A 518 -27.42 7.84 -22.73
C LEU A 518 -27.02 7.10 -24.00
N THR A 519 -27.90 6.21 -24.49
CA THR A 519 -27.58 5.24 -25.56
C THR A 519 -27.95 5.72 -26.95
N HIS A 520 -28.66 6.85 -27.07
CA HIS A 520 -29.12 7.39 -28.35
C HIS A 520 -27.96 7.65 -29.31
N GLY A 521 -27.96 6.97 -30.48
CA GLY A 521 -26.98 7.11 -31.54
C GLY A 521 -25.59 6.52 -31.22
N LYS A 522 -25.47 5.70 -30.20
CA LYS A 522 -24.20 5.09 -29.75
C LYS A 522 -24.20 3.58 -29.95
N THR A 523 -23.00 2.98 -29.91
CA THR A 523 -22.86 1.52 -29.82
C THR A 523 -23.18 1.10 -28.39
N LEU A 524 -24.17 0.21 -28.24
CA LEU A 524 -24.59 -0.27 -26.92
C LEU A 524 -24.21 -1.74 -26.72
N VAL A 525 -23.53 -2.04 -25.64
CA VAL A 525 -23.36 -3.42 -25.14
C VAL A 525 -24.02 -3.51 -23.76
N SER A 526 -25.01 -4.39 -23.61
CA SER A 526 -25.73 -4.53 -22.35
C SER A 526 -25.78 -5.97 -21.85
N ILE A 527 -25.42 -6.19 -20.58
CA ILE A 527 -25.78 -7.42 -19.87
C ILE A 527 -27.23 -7.24 -19.41
N ALA A 528 -28.12 -7.91 -20.13
CA ALA A 528 -29.53 -7.63 -19.99
C ALA A 528 -30.23 -8.67 -19.09
N HIS A 529 -30.83 -8.19 -18.02
CA HIS A 529 -31.74 -8.94 -17.14
C HIS A 529 -33.21 -8.59 -17.40
N ARG A 530 -33.52 -7.59 -18.22
CA ARG A 530 -34.89 -7.16 -18.55
C ARG A 530 -35.31 -7.55 -19.95
N LEU A 531 -36.50 -8.10 -20.05
CA LEU A 531 -37.09 -8.58 -21.32
C LEU A 531 -37.13 -7.50 -22.40
N ASN A 532 -37.56 -6.29 -22.04
CA ASN A 532 -37.73 -5.20 -23.04
C ASN A 532 -36.40 -4.78 -23.66
N THR A 533 -35.33 -4.68 -22.91
CA THR A 533 -33.99 -4.33 -23.41
C THR A 533 -33.44 -5.42 -24.31
N VAL A 534 -33.65 -6.70 -23.96
CA VAL A 534 -33.20 -7.84 -24.76
C VAL A 534 -33.97 -7.90 -26.10
N MET A 535 -35.28 -7.72 -26.03
CA MET A 535 -36.15 -7.85 -27.23
C MET A 535 -35.91 -6.74 -28.27
N ALA A 536 -35.46 -5.58 -27.84
CA ALA A 536 -35.21 -4.42 -28.69
C ALA A 536 -33.80 -4.39 -29.29
N ALA A 537 -32.89 -5.28 -28.88
CA ALA A 537 -31.51 -5.30 -29.33
C ALA A 537 -31.38 -5.77 -30.77
N ASP A 538 -30.48 -5.11 -31.54
CA ASP A 538 -30.17 -5.48 -32.92
C ASP A 538 -29.47 -6.85 -32.99
N GLN A 539 -28.70 -7.19 -31.98
CA GLN A 539 -28.01 -8.46 -31.83
C GLN A 539 -28.14 -8.99 -30.40
N ILE A 540 -28.41 -10.27 -30.26
CA ILE A 540 -28.43 -10.97 -28.98
C ILE A 540 -27.37 -12.06 -29.01
N LEU A 541 -26.52 -12.10 -27.97
CA LEU A 541 -25.52 -13.12 -27.73
C LEU A 541 -25.92 -13.94 -26.50
N VAL A 542 -26.11 -15.24 -26.71
CA VAL A 542 -26.40 -16.17 -25.60
C VAL A 542 -25.12 -16.83 -25.18
N VAL A 543 -24.69 -16.53 -23.94
CA VAL A 543 -23.44 -17.05 -23.38
C VAL A 543 -23.75 -18.15 -22.38
N ASP A 544 -23.14 -19.31 -22.58
CA ASP A 544 -23.20 -20.44 -21.65
C ASP A 544 -21.83 -21.10 -21.54
N HIS A 545 -21.41 -21.40 -20.31
CA HIS A 545 -20.10 -22.01 -20.00
C HIS A 545 -18.92 -21.34 -20.73
N GLY A 546 -18.91 -20.02 -20.82
CA GLY A 546 -17.82 -19.25 -21.44
C GLY A 546 -17.83 -19.21 -22.97
N ARG A 547 -18.86 -19.76 -23.63
CA ARG A 547 -18.98 -19.80 -25.08
C ARG A 547 -20.25 -19.10 -25.57
N ILE A 548 -20.25 -18.57 -26.79
CA ILE A 548 -21.47 -18.08 -27.44
C ILE A 548 -22.19 -19.28 -28.07
N VAL A 549 -23.30 -19.68 -27.46
CA VAL A 549 -24.07 -20.85 -27.91
C VAL A 549 -25.18 -20.50 -28.89
N GLN A 550 -25.72 -19.28 -28.88
CA GLN A 550 -26.70 -18.79 -29.85
C GLN A 550 -26.42 -17.31 -30.13
N ARG A 551 -26.71 -16.89 -31.38
CA ARG A 551 -26.59 -15.51 -31.85
C ARG A 551 -27.71 -15.19 -32.82
N GLY A 552 -28.32 -14.00 -32.75
CA GLY A 552 -29.33 -13.53 -33.65
C GLY A 552 -30.19 -12.42 -33.09
N THR A 553 -31.26 -12.07 -33.75
CA THR A 553 -32.30 -11.15 -33.26
C THR A 553 -33.32 -11.90 -32.36
N HIS A 554 -34.15 -11.15 -31.63
CA HIS A 554 -35.22 -11.75 -30.84
C HIS A 554 -36.13 -12.69 -31.66
N ALA A 555 -36.52 -12.28 -32.87
CA ALA A 555 -37.41 -13.06 -33.72
C ALA A 555 -36.76 -14.37 -34.18
N GLU A 556 -35.48 -14.32 -34.58
CA GLU A 556 -34.73 -15.50 -35.04
C GLU A 556 -34.53 -16.51 -33.89
N LEU A 557 -34.13 -16.03 -32.71
CA LEU A 557 -33.84 -16.88 -31.55
C LEU A 557 -35.11 -17.48 -30.93
N MET A 558 -36.24 -16.79 -31.00
CA MET A 558 -37.54 -17.35 -30.57
C MET A 558 -38.06 -18.43 -31.51
N GLY A 559 -37.64 -18.41 -32.77
CA GLY A 559 -37.97 -19.44 -33.75
C GLY A 559 -37.14 -20.72 -33.62
N GLN A 560 -36.09 -20.72 -32.81
CA GLN A 560 -35.18 -21.84 -32.59
C GLN A 560 -35.41 -22.46 -31.19
N GLU A 561 -35.19 -23.76 -31.06
CA GLU A 561 -35.08 -24.40 -29.75
C GLU A 561 -33.72 -24.06 -29.14
N GLY A 562 -33.70 -23.74 -27.84
CA GLY A 562 -32.45 -23.45 -27.11
C GLY A 562 -32.61 -22.52 -25.94
N LEU A 563 -31.49 -22.23 -25.27
CA LEU A 563 -31.42 -21.48 -24.03
C LEU A 563 -32.12 -20.11 -24.05
N TYR A 564 -32.11 -19.42 -25.20
CA TYR A 564 -32.77 -18.13 -25.34
C TYR A 564 -34.29 -18.24 -25.18
N ARG A 565 -34.90 -19.18 -25.89
CA ARG A 565 -36.34 -19.40 -25.85
C ARG A 565 -36.78 -19.81 -24.44
N ASP A 566 -36.03 -20.71 -23.81
CA ASP A 566 -36.31 -21.16 -22.43
C ASP A 566 -36.18 -19.99 -21.44
N PHE A 567 -35.15 -19.19 -21.57
CA PHE A 567 -34.91 -18.00 -20.76
C PHE A 567 -36.06 -16.97 -20.89
N ILE A 568 -36.50 -16.67 -22.10
CA ILE A 568 -37.61 -15.73 -22.35
C ILE A 568 -38.93 -16.29 -21.82
N THR A 569 -39.19 -17.59 -22.04
CA THR A 569 -40.43 -18.26 -21.62
C THR A 569 -40.55 -18.25 -20.09
N LEU A 570 -39.48 -18.69 -19.37
CA LEU A 570 -39.44 -18.68 -17.91
C LEU A 570 -39.64 -17.27 -17.33
N ARG A 571 -39.04 -16.26 -17.95
CA ARG A 571 -39.20 -14.86 -17.48
C ARG A 571 -40.59 -14.28 -17.75
N ARG A 572 -41.24 -14.65 -18.86
CA ARG A 572 -42.64 -14.28 -19.12
C ARG A 572 -43.58 -14.94 -18.13
N GLU A 573 -43.38 -16.19 -17.82
CA GLU A 573 -44.14 -16.91 -16.79
C GLU A 573 -43.96 -16.28 -15.42
N ALA A 574 -42.73 -15.97 -15.02
CA ALA A 574 -42.42 -15.29 -13.76
C ALA A 574 -43.07 -13.88 -13.66
N ALA A 575 -43.05 -13.11 -14.74
CA ALA A 575 -43.68 -11.79 -14.80
C ALA A 575 -45.22 -11.88 -14.80
N GLY A 576 -45.80 -12.98 -15.26
CA GLY A 576 -47.24 -13.28 -15.24
C GLY A 576 -47.73 -13.85 -13.91
N TRP A 577 -46.85 -14.23 -13.01
CA TRP A 577 -47.20 -14.76 -11.68
C TRP A 577 -47.67 -13.61 -10.79
N LYS A 578 -49.00 -13.30 -10.86
CA LYS A 578 -49.65 -12.55 -9.80
C LYS A 578 -49.85 -13.52 -8.65
N LEU A 579 -49.28 -13.21 -7.49
CA LEU A 579 -49.65 -13.82 -6.22
C LEU A 579 -51.16 -13.72 -6.11
N GLY A 580 -51.87 -14.86 -6.24
CA GLY A 580 -53.29 -14.92 -5.97
C GLY A 580 -53.47 -14.56 -4.48
N VAL A 581 -54.08 -13.41 -4.23
CA VAL A 581 -54.62 -13.02 -2.93
C VAL A 581 -55.91 -13.73 -2.72
#